data_555424618d3caa49b5bde8b940da27bc
#
_entry.id   555424618d3caa49b5bde8b940da27bc
#
_cell.length_a   1.000
_cell.length_b   1.000
_cell.length_c   1.000
_cell.angle_alpha   90.00
_cell.angle_beta   90.00
_cell.angle_gamma   90.00
#
_symmetry.space_group_name_H-M   'P 1'
#
loop_
_entity.id
_entity.type
_entity.pdbx_description
1 polymer ?
#
loop_
_entity_poly.entity_id
_entity_poly.type
_entity_poly.pdbx_seq_one_letter_code
_entity_poly.pdbx_strand_id
1 'polypeptide(L)'
;MTKETEFEFVRLVGTERRKADTLAGVSRRWQGENERFLFISPHDDDVVLGGGLLIQLAQRENIPVHVIVVSDGSMGYCTEEQKENISEIRRQETYESFKALGVPAENIIWMGFPDSILSDSCGRKAAQSDDPKSIEGFVGLQNSFTKYIRQIAPTQCFLPTSSDLHPDHKVVHQEFLISLFHAAGNIWPELGSPIENVPYVHEMAVYCDFPEPPNLRMKTPESLLEKKLEAIAAFKSQQQIGSLIDIVRKSGPYEYLRALNFKLYQPAAYYDMFEKKHHIPFIR
;
A
#
# COMPACT_ATOMS: atom_id res chain seq x y z
N MET A 1 13.82 -31.46 -17.30
CA MET A 1 12.83 -30.41 -17.02
C MET A 1 13.29 -29.69 -15.77
N THR A 2 13.98 -28.56 -15.91
CA THR A 2 14.29 -27.65 -14.80
C THR A 2 12.98 -27.18 -14.23
N LYS A 3 12.72 -27.42 -12.92
CA LYS A 3 11.62 -26.77 -12.21
C LYS A 3 11.83 -25.26 -12.39
N GLU A 4 11.01 -24.60 -13.21
CA GLU A 4 10.92 -23.15 -13.18
C GLU A 4 10.66 -22.75 -11.74
N THR A 5 11.58 -22.00 -11.15
CA THR A 5 11.41 -21.47 -9.81
C THR A 5 10.24 -20.50 -9.89
N GLU A 6 9.12 -20.87 -9.33
CA GLU A 6 7.84 -20.19 -9.52
C GLU A 6 7.87 -18.75 -9.00
N PHE A 7 8.69 -18.49 -7.96
CA PHE A 7 8.95 -17.17 -7.40
C PHE A 7 10.43 -16.99 -7.09
N GLU A 8 10.94 -15.78 -7.26
CA GLU A 8 12.26 -15.38 -6.80
C GLU A 8 12.18 -14.06 -6.05
N PHE A 9 12.67 -14.05 -4.82
CA PHE A 9 12.82 -12.83 -4.02
C PHE A 9 14.29 -12.48 -3.87
N VAL A 10 14.59 -11.19 -3.99
CA VAL A 10 15.94 -10.66 -3.74
C VAL A 10 15.81 -9.44 -2.85
N ARG A 11 16.36 -9.53 -1.63
CA ARG A 11 16.44 -8.40 -0.70
C ARG A 11 17.88 -7.90 -0.60
N LEU A 12 18.02 -6.58 -0.69
CA LEU A 12 19.28 -5.86 -0.47
C LEU A 12 19.32 -5.36 0.99
N VAL A 13 20.41 -5.67 1.69
CA VAL A 13 20.64 -5.26 3.09
C VAL A 13 22.07 -4.75 3.21
N GLY A 14 22.27 -3.45 3.10
CA GLY A 14 23.60 -2.87 2.97
C GLY A 14 24.28 -3.40 1.70
N THR A 15 25.43 -4.06 1.84
CA THR A 15 26.17 -4.71 0.74
C THR A 15 25.73 -6.16 0.48
N GLU A 16 24.88 -6.74 1.34
CA GLU A 16 24.43 -8.12 1.20
C GLU A 16 23.24 -8.23 0.22
N ARG A 17 23.25 -9.33 -0.53
CA ARG A 17 22.16 -9.73 -1.43
C ARG A 17 21.61 -11.08 -1.00
N ARG A 18 20.41 -11.08 -0.42
CA ARG A 18 19.72 -12.30 0.01
C ARG A 18 18.72 -12.74 -1.04
N LYS A 19 18.79 -14.02 -1.42
CA LYS A 19 17.85 -14.67 -2.33
C LYS A 19 17.05 -15.72 -1.59
N ALA A 20 15.76 -15.84 -1.94
CA ALA A 20 14.87 -16.92 -1.51
C ALA A 20 13.77 -17.14 -2.55
N ASP A 21 13.07 -18.25 -2.43
CA ASP A 21 11.88 -18.62 -3.20
C ASP A 21 10.56 -18.25 -2.50
N THR A 22 10.65 -17.70 -1.28
CA THR A 22 9.52 -17.23 -0.48
C THR A 22 9.78 -15.83 0.06
N LEU A 23 8.71 -15.06 0.30
CA LEU A 23 8.82 -13.76 0.95
C LEU A 23 9.33 -13.89 2.40
N ALA A 24 8.92 -14.94 3.09
CA ALA A 24 9.41 -15.29 4.43
C ALA A 24 10.93 -15.37 4.49
N GLY A 25 11.58 -16.02 3.50
CA GLY A 25 13.01 -16.20 3.46
C GLY A 25 13.83 -14.91 3.31
N VAL A 26 13.22 -13.82 2.86
CA VAL A 26 13.84 -12.49 2.74
C VAL A 26 13.27 -11.45 3.71
N SER A 27 12.23 -11.79 4.47
CA SER A 27 11.62 -10.90 5.46
C SER A 27 12.40 -10.90 6.77
N ARG A 28 12.48 -9.73 7.43
CA ARG A 28 13.13 -9.62 8.75
C ARG A 28 12.20 -9.91 9.91
N ARG A 29 10.89 -9.79 9.70
CA ARG A 29 9.86 -9.88 10.75
C ARG A 29 8.67 -10.67 10.22
N TRP A 30 8.93 -11.89 9.78
CA TRP A 30 7.88 -12.79 9.35
C TRP A 30 7.17 -13.42 10.56
N GLN A 31 5.84 -13.35 10.58
CA GLN A 31 5.02 -13.84 11.69
C GLN A 31 4.34 -15.20 11.42
N GLY A 32 4.79 -15.91 10.38
CA GLY A 32 4.26 -17.23 10.04
C GLY A 32 2.79 -17.20 9.67
N GLU A 33 1.99 -18.04 10.30
CA GLU A 33 0.54 -18.15 10.07
C GLU A 33 -0.26 -16.91 10.52
N ASN A 34 0.36 -16.00 11.27
CA ASN A 34 -0.26 -14.77 11.73
C ASN A 34 -0.06 -13.59 10.75
N GLU A 35 0.58 -13.82 9.61
CA GLU A 35 0.76 -12.75 8.60
C GLU A 35 -0.61 -12.26 8.10
N ARG A 36 -0.74 -10.93 7.99
CA ARG A 36 -1.88 -10.22 7.40
C ARG A 36 -1.38 -9.02 6.65
N PHE A 37 -1.75 -8.92 5.38
CA PHE A 37 -1.32 -7.85 4.50
C PHE A 37 -2.42 -6.80 4.36
N LEU A 38 -2.02 -5.54 4.48
CA LEU A 38 -2.89 -4.39 4.24
C LEU A 38 -2.30 -3.53 3.14
N PHE A 39 -3.05 -3.37 2.06
CA PHE A 39 -2.72 -2.50 0.95
C PHE A 39 -3.52 -1.21 1.04
N ILE A 40 -2.86 -0.07 0.80
CA ILE A 40 -3.48 1.25 0.80
C ILE A 40 -3.44 1.80 -0.62
N SER A 41 -4.62 2.02 -1.18
CA SER A 41 -4.85 2.54 -2.52
C SER A 41 -5.42 3.95 -2.42
N PRO A 42 -4.66 5.00 -2.71
CA PRO A 42 -5.21 6.35 -2.80
C PRO A 42 -6.40 6.43 -3.76
N HIS A 43 -6.26 5.85 -4.95
CA HIS A 43 -7.32 5.66 -5.93
C HIS A 43 -7.59 4.18 -6.15
N ASP A 44 -8.53 3.88 -6.98
CA ASP A 44 -9.10 2.55 -7.20
C ASP A 44 -8.11 1.54 -7.84
N ASP A 45 -7.19 1.98 -8.69
CA ASP A 45 -6.29 1.15 -9.50
C ASP A 45 -4.84 1.04 -8.96
N ASP A 46 -4.41 1.94 -8.06
CA ASP A 46 -3.01 2.07 -7.62
C ASP A 46 -2.39 0.77 -7.09
N VAL A 47 -3.12 0.08 -6.23
CA VAL A 47 -2.63 -1.17 -5.61
C VAL A 47 -2.51 -2.29 -6.63
N VAL A 48 -3.41 -2.36 -7.60
CA VAL A 48 -3.35 -3.37 -8.66
C VAL A 48 -2.15 -3.10 -9.57
N LEU A 49 -1.88 -1.83 -9.86
CA LEU A 49 -0.70 -1.42 -10.64
C LEU A 49 0.62 -1.70 -9.90
N GLY A 50 0.71 -1.30 -8.64
CA GLY A 50 1.96 -1.39 -7.86
C GLY A 50 2.21 -2.73 -7.17
N GLY A 51 1.15 -3.50 -6.79
CA GLY A 51 1.24 -4.67 -5.92
C GLY A 51 0.43 -5.90 -6.36
N GLY A 52 -0.08 -5.91 -7.60
CA GLY A 52 -0.97 -7.01 -8.06
C GLY A 52 -0.31 -8.38 -8.13
N LEU A 53 1.00 -8.49 -8.32
CA LEU A 53 1.72 -9.77 -8.22
C LEU A 53 1.89 -10.20 -6.76
N LEU A 54 2.17 -9.25 -5.86
CA LEU A 54 2.30 -9.53 -4.43
C LEU A 54 0.98 -10.01 -3.81
N ILE A 55 -0.15 -9.44 -4.24
CA ILE A 55 -1.48 -9.91 -3.84
C ILE A 55 -1.68 -11.37 -4.25
N GLN A 56 -1.36 -11.74 -5.49
CA GLN A 56 -1.48 -13.12 -5.96
C GLN A 56 -0.58 -14.09 -5.19
N LEU A 57 0.63 -13.65 -4.81
CA LEU A 57 1.50 -14.43 -3.92
C LEU A 57 0.83 -14.64 -2.56
N ALA A 58 0.31 -13.58 -1.94
CA ALA A 58 -0.34 -13.66 -0.65
C ALA A 58 -1.53 -14.63 -0.67
N GLN A 59 -2.36 -14.58 -1.72
CA GLN A 59 -3.47 -15.53 -1.90
C GLN A 59 -2.98 -16.97 -2.00
N ARG A 60 -1.89 -17.21 -2.72
CA ARG A 60 -1.30 -18.54 -2.86
C ARG A 60 -0.72 -19.09 -1.54
N GLU A 61 -0.15 -18.22 -0.73
CA GLU A 61 0.40 -18.57 0.59
C GLU A 61 -0.68 -18.53 1.71
N ASN A 62 -1.96 -18.35 1.35
CA ASN A 62 -3.09 -18.21 2.26
C ASN A 62 -2.93 -17.08 3.29
N ILE A 63 -2.23 -16.02 2.91
CA ILE A 63 -2.10 -14.80 3.72
C ILE A 63 -3.34 -13.94 3.50
N PRO A 64 -4.10 -13.60 4.54
CA PRO A 64 -5.21 -12.66 4.42
C PRO A 64 -4.75 -11.31 3.86
N VAL A 65 -5.41 -10.88 2.78
CA VAL A 65 -5.19 -9.58 2.13
C VAL A 65 -6.38 -8.70 2.39
N HIS A 66 -6.12 -7.49 2.90
CA HIS A 66 -7.09 -6.42 3.00
C HIS A 66 -6.64 -5.24 2.15
N VAL A 67 -7.59 -4.53 1.57
CA VAL A 67 -7.36 -3.34 0.75
C VAL A 67 -8.22 -2.20 1.25
N ILE A 68 -7.61 -1.02 1.45
CA ILE A 68 -8.32 0.23 1.70
C ILE A 68 -8.20 1.09 0.45
N VAL A 69 -9.33 1.40 -0.19
CA VAL A 69 -9.44 2.39 -1.26
C VAL A 69 -9.92 3.70 -0.63
N VAL A 70 -9.11 4.75 -0.76
CA VAL A 70 -9.30 5.99 0.02
C VAL A 70 -10.26 6.94 -0.65
N SER A 71 -10.02 7.29 -1.91
CA SER A 71 -10.87 8.22 -2.66
C SER A 71 -12.10 7.54 -3.26
N ASP A 72 -13.04 8.36 -3.70
CA ASP A 72 -14.25 7.91 -4.38
C ASP A 72 -14.08 7.76 -5.90
N GLY A 73 -12.90 8.08 -6.45
CA GLY A 73 -12.59 7.98 -7.87
C GLY A 73 -13.37 8.94 -8.77
N SER A 74 -14.00 9.97 -8.18
CA SER A 74 -14.92 10.87 -8.91
C SER A 74 -14.25 11.76 -9.95
N MET A 75 -12.94 11.98 -9.83
CA MET A 75 -12.14 12.82 -10.74
C MET A 75 -11.36 12.01 -11.79
N GLY A 76 -11.52 10.70 -11.83
CA GLY A 76 -10.86 9.85 -12.81
C GLY A 76 -11.27 10.16 -14.26
N TYR A 77 -10.36 9.92 -15.22
CA TYR A 77 -10.62 10.10 -16.65
C TYR A 77 -11.72 9.15 -17.12
N CYS A 78 -12.89 9.69 -17.46
CA CYS A 78 -14.05 8.96 -17.95
C CYS A 78 -14.73 9.69 -19.12
N THR A 79 -15.77 9.08 -19.72
CA THR A 79 -16.60 9.77 -20.72
C THR A 79 -17.59 10.72 -20.04
N GLU A 80 -18.14 11.67 -20.81
CA GLU A 80 -19.14 12.63 -20.28
C GLU A 80 -20.38 11.91 -19.73
N GLU A 81 -20.79 10.80 -20.37
CA GLU A 81 -21.95 10.02 -19.96
C GLU A 81 -21.74 9.27 -18.63
N GLN A 82 -20.49 9.02 -18.27
CA GLN A 82 -20.13 8.31 -17.03
C GLN A 82 -19.99 9.24 -15.83
N LYS A 83 -19.79 10.53 -16.04
CA LYS A 83 -19.44 11.50 -14.97
C LYS A 83 -20.35 11.46 -13.75
N GLU A 84 -21.65 11.41 -13.97
CA GLU A 84 -22.62 11.44 -12.85
C GLU A 84 -22.55 10.18 -11.98
N ASN A 85 -22.10 9.05 -12.52
CA ASN A 85 -22.08 7.77 -11.83
C ASN A 85 -20.67 7.19 -11.71
N ILE A 86 -19.65 7.97 -12.00
CA ILE A 86 -18.28 7.45 -12.12
C ILE A 86 -17.78 6.78 -10.84
N SER A 87 -18.08 7.32 -9.67
CA SER A 87 -17.69 6.73 -8.39
C SER A 87 -18.27 5.32 -8.19
N GLU A 88 -19.53 5.12 -8.53
CA GLU A 88 -20.14 3.79 -8.42
C GLU A 88 -19.59 2.82 -9.48
N ILE A 89 -19.35 3.29 -10.71
CA ILE A 89 -18.70 2.52 -11.78
C ILE A 89 -17.31 2.08 -11.30
N ARG A 90 -16.50 3.01 -10.78
CA ARG A 90 -15.14 2.74 -10.27
C ARG A 90 -15.15 1.75 -9.11
N ARG A 91 -16.10 1.91 -8.20
CA ARG A 91 -16.26 0.98 -7.09
C ARG A 91 -16.55 -0.44 -7.57
N GLN A 92 -17.43 -0.59 -8.57
CA GLN A 92 -17.75 -1.89 -9.14
C GLN A 92 -16.54 -2.49 -9.89
N GLU A 93 -15.83 -1.69 -10.70
CA GLU A 93 -14.61 -2.10 -11.39
C GLU A 93 -13.50 -2.52 -10.41
N THR A 94 -13.38 -1.83 -9.27
CA THR A 94 -12.47 -2.19 -8.18
C THR A 94 -12.78 -3.59 -7.64
N TYR A 95 -14.04 -3.88 -7.34
CA TYR A 95 -14.43 -5.23 -6.88
C TYR A 95 -14.14 -6.31 -7.92
N GLU A 96 -14.39 -6.04 -9.19
CA GLU A 96 -14.08 -6.97 -10.28
C GLU A 96 -12.56 -7.20 -10.41
N SER A 97 -11.79 -6.15 -10.35
CA SER A 97 -10.32 -6.18 -10.40
C SER A 97 -9.72 -7.01 -9.27
N PHE A 98 -10.06 -6.70 -8.03
CA PHE A 98 -9.54 -7.44 -6.87
C PHE A 98 -10.05 -8.88 -6.78
N LYS A 99 -11.29 -9.14 -7.25
CA LYS A 99 -11.80 -10.50 -7.40
C LYS A 99 -10.95 -11.32 -8.37
N ALA A 100 -10.51 -10.74 -9.50
CA ALA A 100 -9.60 -11.40 -10.43
C ALA A 100 -8.26 -11.78 -9.77
N LEU A 101 -7.79 -11.01 -8.78
CA LEU A 101 -6.61 -11.31 -7.98
C LEU A 101 -6.87 -12.25 -6.79
N GLY A 102 -8.13 -12.64 -6.55
CA GLY A 102 -8.52 -13.56 -5.48
C GLY A 102 -8.81 -12.87 -4.13
N VAL A 103 -8.94 -11.55 -4.09
CA VAL A 103 -9.32 -10.82 -2.88
C VAL A 103 -10.84 -10.81 -2.74
N PRO A 104 -11.41 -11.30 -1.64
CA PRO A 104 -12.85 -11.28 -1.42
C PRO A 104 -13.36 -9.87 -1.15
N ALA A 105 -14.61 -9.59 -1.54
CA ALA A 105 -15.19 -8.24 -1.47
C ALA A 105 -15.25 -7.68 -0.04
N GLU A 106 -15.47 -8.53 0.96
CA GLU A 106 -15.50 -8.17 2.38
C GLU A 106 -14.15 -7.69 2.92
N ASN A 107 -13.07 -7.97 2.23
CA ASN A 107 -11.72 -7.49 2.56
C ASN A 107 -11.36 -6.17 1.86
N ILE A 108 -12.27 -5.61 1.06
CA ILE A 108 -12.09 -4.34 0.37
C ILE A 108 -12.87 -3.26 1.10
N ILE A 109 -12.17 -2.32 1.69
CA ILE A 109 -12.73 -1.18 2.42
C ILE A 109 -12.72 0.03 1.50
N TRP A 110 -13.89 0.50 1.11
CA TRP A 110 -14.07 1.71 0.33
C TRP A 110 -14.37 2.89 1.25
N MET A 111 -13.40 3.80 1.43
CA MET A 111 -13.59 4.94 2.33
C MET A 111 -14.39 6.08 1.69
N GLY A 112 -14.26 6.26 0.37
CA GLY A 112 -15.05 7.19 -0.43
C GLY A 112 -14.83 8.67 -0.08
N PHE A 113 -13.62 9.07 0.33
CA PHE A 113 -13.28 10.48 0.46
C PHE A 113 -13.22 11.15 -0.92
N PRO A 114 -13.50 12.47 -1.02
CA PRO A 114 -13.49 13.16 -2.30
C PRO A 114 -12.14 13.08 -3.00
N ASP A 115 -12.15 12.64 -4.25
CA ASP A 115 -10.97 12.50 -5.10
C ASP A 115 -10.32 13.83 -5.43
N SER A 116 -9.00 13.86 -5.60
CA SER A 116 -8.15 15.01 -5.93
C SER A 116 -8.04 16.11 -4.87
N ILE A 117 -8.78 15.98 -3.76
CA ILE A 117 -8.78 16.93 -2.63
C ILE A 117 -8.67 16.23 -1.27
N LEU A 118 -7.98 15.09 -1.21
CA LEU A 118 -7.80 14.35 0.05
C LEU A 118 -7.14 15.18 1.15
N SER A 119 -6.41 16.24 0.79
CA SER A 119 -5.85 17.22 1.74
C SER A 119 -6.88 17.82 2.69
N ASP A 120 -8.11 18.02 2.24
CA ASP A 120 -9.20 18.58 3.05
C ASP A 120 -9.70 17.59 4.12
N SER A 121 -9.35 16.32 3.94
CA SER A 121 -9.72 15.22 4.83
C SER A 121 -8.60 14.80 5.79
N CYS A 122 -7.50 15.58 5.87
CA CYS A 122 -6.40 15.29 6.78
C CYS A 122 -6.82 15.33 8.26
N GLY A 123 -6.14 14.52 9.07
CA GLY A 123 -6.29 14.52 10.51
C GLY A 123 -7.53 13.81 11.02
N ARG A 124 -8.03 14.30 12.16
CA ARG A 124 -9.25 13.87 12.86
C ARG A 124 -10.01 15.10 13.31
N LYS A 125 -11.26 15.22 12.90
CA LYS A 125 -12.13 16.37 13.17
C LYS A 125 -13.46 15.87 13.72
N ALA A 126 -14.15 16.67 14.55
CA ALA A 126 -15.53 16.37 14.91
C ALA A 126 -16.39 16.33 13.64
N ALA A 127 -17.18 15.27 13.50
CA ALA A 127 -18.10 15.13 12.38
C ALA A 127 -19.33 16.04 12.56
N GLN A 128 -19.94 16.44 11.46
CA GLN A 128 -21.30 16.96 11.48
C GLN A 128 -22.27 15.80 11.71
N SER A 129 -23.47 16.11 12.20
CA SER A 129 -24.42 15.08 12.64
C SER A 129 -24.86 14.11 11.54
N ASP A 130 -24.74 14.49 10.29
CA ASP A 130 -25.17 13.78 9.09
C ASP A 130 -24.01 13.37 8.16
N ASP A 131 -22.76 13.50 8.60
CA ASP A 131 -21.61 13.13 7.80
C ASP A 131 -21.54 11.60 7.60
N PRO A 132 -21.72 11.10 6.36
CA PRO A 132 -21.77 9.66 6.09
C PRO A 132 -20.42 8.95 6.31
N LYS A 133 -19.32 9.72 6.45
CA LYS A 133 -17.98 9.19 6.74
C LYS A 133 -17.64 9.26 8.23
N SER A 134 -18.61 9.65 9.07
CA SER A 134 -18.41 9.74 10.51
C SER A 134 -18.21 8.36 11.12
N ILE A 135 -17.13 8.20 11.87
CA ILE A 135 -16.84 7.04 12.72
C ILE A 135 -16.71 7.55 14.14
N GLU A 136 -17.60 7.08 15.04
CA GLU A 136 -17.61 7.44 16.45
C GLU A 136 -17.64 8.96 16.69
N GLY A 137 -18.41 9.70 15.84
CA GLY A 137 -18.56 11.15 15.94
C GLY A 137 -17.39 11.97 15.39
N PHE A 138 -16.46 11.34 14.71
CA PHE A 138 -15.30 11.98 14.08
C PHE A 138 -15.15 11.59 12.61
N VAL A 139 -14.53 12.49 11.84
CA VAL A 139 -14.23 12.31 10.43
C VAL A 139 -12.77 12.66 10.16
N GLY A 140 -12.23 12.15 9.07
CA GLY A 140 -10.88 12.42 8.58
C GLY A 140 -10.04 11.15 8.40
N LEU A 141 -8.97 11.30 7.63
CA LEU A 141 -8.14 10.17 7.22
C LEU A 141 -7.50 9.46 8.42
N GLN A 142 -7.00 10.21 9.42
CA GLN A 142 -6.40 9.59 10.60
C GLN A 142 -7.43 8.83 11.44
N ASN A 143 -8.67 9.33 11.52
CA ASN A 143 -9.74 8.64 12.24
C ASN A 143 -10.05 7.30 11.58
N SER A 144 -10.27 7.30 10.27
CA SER A 144 -10.62 6.12 9.49
C SER A 144 -9.47 5.11 9.42
N PHE A 145 -8.26 5.55 9.10
CA PHE A 145 -7.09 4.65 9.08
C PHE A 145 -6.84 4.01 10.44
N THR A 146 -6.89 4.78 11.53
CA THR A 146 -6.69 4.23 12.88
C THR A 146 -7.71 3.15 13.20
N LYS A 147 -8.99 3.39 12.88
CA LYS A 147 -10.06 2.40 13.05
C LYS A 147 -9.76 1.10 12.30
N TYR A 148 -9.46 1.20 11.00
CA TYR A 148 -9.28 0.01 10.17
C TYR A 148 -7.96 -0.71 10.47
N ILE A 149 -6.88 0.01 10.80
CA ILE A 149 -5.62 -0.62 11.24
C ILE A 149 -5.85 -1.44 12.51
N ARG A 150 -6.59 -0.91 13.49
CA ARG A 150 -6.92 -1.66 14.73
C ARG A 150 -7.81 -2.87 14.45
N GLN A 151 -8.79 -2.72 13.59
CA GLN A 151 -9.72 -3.80 13.22
C GLN A 151 -9.00 -4.94 12.50
N ILE A 152 -8.11 -4.62 11.56
CA ILE A 152 -7.39 -5.59 10.73
C ILE A 152 -6.19 -6.15 11.49
N ALA A 153 -5.52 -5.34 12.29
CA ALA A 153 -4.24 -5.65 12.95
C ALA A 153 -3.20 -6.23 11.97
N PRO A 154 -2.84 -5.48 10.90
CA PRO A 154 -1.94 -5.98 9.86
C PRO A 154 -0.53 -6.19 10.41
N THR A 155 0.21 -7.14 9.81
CA THR A 155 1.64 -7.35 10.08
C THR A 155 2.52 -6.61 9.09
N GLN A 156 2.05 -6.47 7.87
CA GLN A 156 2.72 -5.72 6.80
C GLN A 156 1.73 -4.82 6.07
N CYS A 157 2.20 -3.61 5.75
CA CYS A 157 1.43 -2.62 5.01
C CYS A 157 2.17 -2.23 3.73
N PHE A 158 1.42 -2.00 2.66
CA PHE A 158 1.93 -1.63 1.35
C PHE A 158 1.17 -0.39 0.86
N LEU A 159 1.91 0.64 0.44
CA LEU A 159 1.33 1.91 0.00
C LEU A 159 2.19 2.54 -1.09
N PRO A 160 1.66 3.44 -1.93
CA PRO A 160 2.45 4.15 -2.91
C PRO A 160 3.59 4.94 -2.29
N THR A 161 4.67 5.11 -3.06
CA THR A 161 5.86 5.83 -2.64
C THR A 161 5.59 7.30 -2.29
N SER A 162 6.33 7.82 -1.32
CA SER A 162 6.28 9.23 -0.90
C SER A 162 6.71 10.23 -1.97
N SER A 163 7.48 9.77 -2.97
CA SER A 163 7.95 10.61 -4.09
C SER A 163 6.97 10.69 -5.25
N ASP A 164 5.81 10.06 -5.15
CA ASP A 164 4.77 10.21 -6.17
C ASP A 164 4.33 11.67 -6.30
N LEU A 165 4.12 12.13 -7.54
CA LEU A 165 3.74 13.51 -7.81
C LEU A 165 2.27 13.79 -7.55
N HIS A 166 1.42 12.76 -7.53
CA HIS A 166 -0.01 12.97 -7.26
C HIS A 166 -0.22 13.48 -5.83
N PRO A 167 -0.94 14.61 -5.63
CA PRO A 167 -1.12 15.19 -4.31
C PRO A 167 -1.76 14.21 -3.30
N ASP A 168 -2.77 13.47 -3.73
CA ASP A 168 -3.48 12.51 -2.90
C ASP A 168 -2.59 11.35 -2.43
N HIS A 169 -1.63 10.88 -3.27
CA HIS A 169 -0.66 9.87 -2.87
C HIS A 169 0.21 10.35 -1.71
N LYS A 170 0.66 11.61 -1.77
CA LYS A 170 1.45 12.22 -0.67
C LYS A 170 0.63 12.37 0.61
N VAL A 171 -0.60 12.81 0.50
CA VAL A 171 -1.52 12.94 1.63
C VAL A 171 -1.77 11.58 2.27
N VAL A 172 -2.15 10.59 1.47
CA VAL A 172 -2.41 9.22 1.96
C VAL A 172 -1.16 8.63 2.61
N HIS A 173 0.01 8.78 1.98
CA HIS A 173 1.27 8.30 2.54
C HIS A 173 1.52 8.90 3.93
N GLN A 174 1.43 10.22 4.07
CA GLN A 174 1.67 10.91 5.34
C GLN A 174 0.63 10.54 6.40
N GLU A 175 -0.66 10.63 6.08
CA GLU A 175 -1.75 10.38 7.01
C GLU A 175 -1.80 8.92 7.49
N PHE A 176 -1.49 7.98 6.60
CA PHE A 176 -1.41 6.57 6.95
C PHE A 176 -0.25 6.30 7.92
N LEU A 177 0.94 6.84 7.68
CA LEU A 177 2.09 6.65 8.57
C LEU A 177 1.84 7.23 9.96
N ILE A 178 1.21 8.41 10.06
CA ILE A 178 0.79 8.98 11.34
C ILE A 178 -0.19 8.04 12.05
N SER A 179 -1.16 7.50 11.30
CA SER A 179 -2.20 6.62 11.84
C SER A 179 -1.68 5.29 12.37
N LEU A 180 -0.56 4.78 11.86
CA LEU A 180 0.10 3.59 12.42
C LEU A 180 0.53 3.80 13.88
N PHE A 181 1.07 4.98 14.20
CA PHE A 181 1.45 5.31 15.59
C PHE A 181 0.21 5.53 16.45
N HIS A 182 -0.83 6.17 15.91
CA HIS A 182 -2.11 6.32 16.60
C HIS A 182 -2.74 4.95 16.90
N ALA A 183 -2.69 4.03 15.93
CA ALA A 183 -3.26 2.70 16.10
C ALA A 183 -2.53 1.87 17.19
N ALA A 184 -1.22 2.05 17.34
CA ALA A 184 -0.44 1.41 18.39
C ALA A 184 -0.49 2.16 19.74
N GLY A 185 -0.90 3.43 19.73
CA GLY A 185 -0.97 4.28 20.92
C GLY A 185 -2.25 4.07 21.73
N ASN A 186 -2.17 4.33 23.04
CA ASN A 186 -3.34 4.30 23.94
C ASN A 186 -4.15 5.60 23.85
N ILE A 187 -4.64 5.91 22.65
CA ILE A 187 -5.47 7.08 22.34
C ILE A 187 -6.72 6.61 21.60
N TRP A 188 -7.79 7.41 21.59
CA TRP A 188 -9.03 7.15 20.85
C TRP A 188 -9.58 5.74 21.07
N PRO A 189 -9.91 5.36 22.33
CA PRO A 189 -10.34 3.99 22.68
C PRO A 189 -11.64 3.58 21.98
N GLU A 190 -12.45 4.55 21.55
CA GLU A 190 -13.67 4.33 20.78
C GLU A 190 -13.41 3.70 19.39
N LEU A 191 -12.20 3.83 18.86
CA LEU A 191 -11.79 3.22 17.59
C LEU A 191 -11.32 1.76 17.73
N GLY A 192 -11.37 1.19 18.91
CA GLY A 192 -10.95 -0.18 19.21
C GLY A 192 -9.63 -0.26 19.98
N SER A 193 -9.24 -1.47 20.36
CA SER A 193 -8.00 -1.72 21.11
C SER A 193 -6.75 -1.39 20.28
N PRO A 194 -5.71 -0.82 20.89
CA PRO A 194 -4.42 -0.62 20.22
C PRO A 194 -3.85 -1.92 19.67
N ILE A 195 -3.18 -1.83 18.52
CA ILE A 195 -2.38 -2.94 17.99
C ILE A 195 -1.11 -3.11 18.83
N GLU A 196 -0.67 -4.34 19.01
CA GLU A 196 0.49 -4.66 19.84
C GLU A 196 1.80 -4.15 19.22
N ASN A 197 1.92 -4.25 17.92
CA ASN A 197 3.13 -3.85 17.17
C ASN A 197 2.78 -3.02 15.96
N VAL A 198 3.58 -1.99 15.67
CA VAL A 198 3.49 -1.23 14.42
C VAL A 198 3.88 -2.16 13.27
N PRO A 199 3.03 -2.29 12.23
CA PRO A 199 3.29 -3.16 11.09
C PRO A 199 4.57 -2.77 10.32
N TYR A 200 5.11 -3.73 9.58
CA TYR A 200 6.18 -3.47 8.63
C TYR A 200 5.61 -2.75 7.42
N VAL A 201 6.23 -1.65 7.02
CA VAL A 201 5.74 -0.83 5.93
C VAL A 201 6.64 -0.95 4.72
N HIS A 202 6.04 -1.14 3.56
CA HIS A 202 6.70 -1.14 2.26
C HIS A 202 6.05 -0.11 1.34
N GLU A 203 6.87 0.66 0.66
CA GLU A 203 6.45 1.47 -0.48
C GLU A 203 6.46 0.62 -1.76
N MET A 204 5.54 0.92 -2.66
CA MET A 204 5.47 0.43 -4.03
C MET A 204 5.41 1.60 -5.00
N ALA A 205 6.05 1.50 -6.15
CA ALA A 205 5.97 2.50 -7.20
C ALA A 205 4.70 2.29 -8.03
N VAL A 206 3.97 3.36 -8.29
CA VAL A 206 2.78 3.37 -9.16
C VAL A 206 3.06 4.24 -10.38
N TYR A 207 3.12 5.55 -10.23
CA TYR A 207 3.40 6.48 -11.35
C TYR A 207 4.81 7.05 -11.31
N CYS A 208 5.39 7.23 -10.13
CA CYS A 208 6.73 7.77 -9.95
C CYS A 208 7.65 6.78 -9.24
N ASP A 209 8.96 6.97 -9.47
CA ASP A 209 10.00 6.13 -8.88
C ASP A 209 10.15 6.38 -7.37
N PHE A 210 10.84 5.49 -6.69
CA PHE A 210 11.15 5.60 -5.29
C PHE A 210 12.11 6.77 -5.00
N PRO A 211 12.05 7.40 -3.80
CA PRO A 211 12.99 8.46 -3.41
C PRO A 211 14.43 7.95 -3.23
N GLU A 212 14.58 6.65 -2.97
CA GLU A 212 15.84 5.91 -2.91
C GLU A 212 15.60 4.53 -3.54
N PRO A 213 16.64 3.84 -4.02
CA PRO A 213 16.46 2.55 -4.68
C PRO A 213 15.64 1.53 -3.86
N PRO A 214 14.76 0.76 -4.49
CA PRO A 214 14.03 -0.32 -3.82
C PRO A 214 15.00 -1.36 -3.28
N ASN A 215 14.63 -2.00 -2.18
CA ASN A 215 15.48 -2.98 -1.52
C ASN A 215 14.89 -4.40 -1.49
N LEU A 216 13.75 -4.59 -2.11
CA LEU A 216 13.15 -5.90 -2.33
C LEU A 216 12.62 -5.98 -3.76
N ARG A 217 13.05 -7.02 -4.47
CA ARG A 217 12.50 -7.41 -5.78
C ARG A 217 11.77 -8.74 -5.64
N MET A 218 10.59 -8.81 -6.22
CA MET A 218 9.88 -10.04 -6.49
C MET A 218 9.88 -10.32 -8.00
N LYS A 219 10.10 -11.57 -8.38
CA LYS A 219 9.88 -12.10 -9.72
C LYS A 219 8.89 -13.23 -9.65
N THR A 220 7.93 -13.26 -10.57
CA THR A 220 6.90 -14.29 -10.67
C THR A 220 6.90 -14.96 -12.04
N PRO A 221 6.16 -16.08 -12.23
CA PRO A 221 5.84 -16.61 -13.55
C PRO A 221 5.04 -15.61 -14.40
N GLU A 222 5.18 -15.68 -15.72
CA GLU A 222 4.42 -14.87 -16.68
C GLU A 222 2.91 -15.05 -16.54
N SER A 223 2.43 -16.21 -16.15
CA SER A 223 1.00 -16.47 -15.94
C SER A 223 0.38 -15.56 -14.88
N LEU A 224 1.15 -15.15 -13.86
CA LEU A 224 0.68 -14.20 -12.86
C LEU A 224 0.71 -12.76 -13.36
N LEU A 225 1.64 -12.42 -14.26
CA LEU A 225 1.61 -11.14 -14.97
C LEU A 225 0.34 -11.02 -15.80
N GLU A 226 -0.01 -12.04 -16.61
CA GLU A 226 -1.25 -12.01 -17.42
C GLU A 226 -2.49 -11.83 -16.53
N LYS A 227 -2.54 -12.50 -15.38
CA LYS A 227 -3.64 -12.34 -14.42
C LYS A 227 -3.68 -10.93 -13.81
N LYS A 228 -2.52 -10.32 -13.54
CA LYS A 228 -2.44 -8.91 -13.12
C LYS A 228 -2.96 -7.98 -14.21
N LEU A 229 -2.60 -8.21 -15.47
CA LEU A 229 -3.08 -7.41 -16.60
C LEU A 229 -4.60 -7.55 -16.81
N GLU A 230 -5.16 -8.74 -16.59
CA GLU A 230 -6.61 -8.96 -16.59
C GLU A 230 -7.30 -8.13 -15.49
N ALA A 231 -6.73 -8.11 -14.27
CA ALA A 231 -7.23 -7.30 -13.17
C ALA A 231 -7.17 -5.80 -13.47
N ILE A 232 -6.10 -5.31 -14.10
CA ILE A 232 -5.98 -3.92 -14.55
C ILE A 232 -7.04 -3.62 -15.63
N ALA A 233 -7.29 -4.54 -16.56
CA ALA A 233 -8.28 -4.37 -17.62
C ALA A 233 -9.74 -4.31 -17.12
N ALA A 234 -10.00 -4.60 -15.85
CA ALA A 234 -11.31 -4.43 -15.24
C ALA A 234 -11.73 -2.95 -15.13
N PHE A 235 -10.78 -2.02 -15.08
CA PHE A 235 -11.03 -0.57 -15.01
C PHE A 235 -11.41 0.01 -16.38
N LYS A 236 -12.52 -0.44 -16.95
CA LYS A 236 -12.97 -0.11 -18.33
C LYS A 236 -13.32 1.36 -18.50
N SER A 237 -13.78 2.02 -17.44
CA SER A 237 -14.08 3.46 -17.45
C SER A 237 -12.83 4.33 -17.52
N GLN A 238 -11.63 3.79 -17.19
CA GLN A 238 -10.36 4.49 -17.28
C GLN A 238 -9.89 4.61 -18.73
N GLN A 239 -9.99 5.79 -19.33
CA GLN A 239 -9.64 6.02 -20.73
C GLN A 239 -8.20 5.64 -21.09
N GLN A 240 -7.28 5.70 -20.12
CA GLN A 240 -5.85 5.42 -20.31
C GLN A 240 -5.48 3.96 -20.03
N ILE A 241 -6.44 3.10 -19.72
CA ILE A 241 -6.18 1.73 -19.25
C ILE A 241 -5.30 0.91 -20.19
N GLY A 242 -5.47 1.06 -21.50
CA GLY A 242 -4.65 0.37 -22.50
C GLY A 242 -3.17 0.74 -22.40
N SER A 243 -2.85 2.02 -22.19
CA SER A 243 -1.47 2.49 -22.00
C SER A 243 -0.86 1.96 -20.71
N LEU A 244 -1.64 1.89 -19.63
CA LEU A 244 -1.20 1.32 -18.35
C LEU A 244 -0.88 -0.17 -18.47
N ILE A 245 -1.75 -0.93 -19.16
CA ILE A 245 -1.53 -2.35 -19.47
C ILE A 245 -0.21 -2.54 -20.24
N ASP A 246 0.05 -1.72 -21.26
CA ASP A 246 1.26 -1.80 -22.08
C ASP A 246 2.53 -1.50 -21.26
N ILE A 247 2.48 -0.53 -20.35
CA ILE A 247 3.58 -0.19 -19.44
C ILE A 247 3.88 -1.37 -18.50
N VAL A 248 2.84 -1.90 -17.84
CA VAL A 248 2.99 -3.03 -16.92
C VAL A 248 3.49 -4.28 -17.65
N ARG A 249 2.98 -4.57 -18.85
CA ARG A 249 3.47 -5.68 -19.70
C ARG A 249 4.95 -5.55 -20.03
N LYS A 250 5.40 -4.35 -20.40
CA LYS A 250 6.82 -4.07 -20.70
C LYS A 250 7.71 -4.19 -19.47
N SER A 251 7.20 -3.94 -18.28
CA SER A 251 7.94 -4.10 -17.02
C SER A 251 8.17 -5.58 -16.68
N GLY A 252 7.41 -6.49 -17.28
CA GLY A 252 7.52 -7.93 -17.06
C GLY A 252 7.00 -8.37 -15.69
N PRO A 253 7.25 -9.65 -15.32
CA PRO A 253 6.71 -10.26 -14.09
C PRO A 253 7.51 -9.88 -12.84
N TYR A 254 7.75 -8.60 -12.66
CA TYR A 254 8.52 -8.06 -11.54
C TYR A 254 7.72 -7.01 -10.76
N GLU A 255 7.88 -7.03 -9.44
CA GLU A 255 7.52 -5.93 -8.55
C GLU A 255 8.69 -5.58 -7.64
N TYR A 256 8.82 -4.29 -7.37
CA TYR A 256 9.86 -3.74 -6.51
C TYR A 256 9.22 -3.03 -5.33
N LEU A 257 9.80 -3.25 -4.16
CA LEU A 257 9.34 -2.66 -2.91
C LEU A 257 10.51 -2.01 -2.18
N ARG A 258 10.20 -0.92 -1.48
CA ARG A 258 11.12 -0.24 -0.60
C ARG A 258 10.61 -0.32 0.83
N ALA A 259 11.33 -1.03 1.70
CA ALA A 259 10.97 -1.09 3.11
C ALA A 259 11.23 0.26 3.78
N LEU A 260 10.24 0.78 4.49
CA LEU A 260 10.40 1.95 5.34
C LEU A 260 10.95 1.55 6.72
N ASN A 261 11.95 2.29 7.17
CA ASN A 261 12.51 2.13 8.50
C ASN A 261 12.22 3.38 9.34
N PHE A 262 11.33 3.25 10.30
CA PHE A 262 11.11 4.32 11.28
C PHE A 262 12.28 4.39 12.24
N LYS A 263 12.97 5.53 12.25
CA LYS A 263 14.04 5.82 13.21
C LYS A 263 13.56 6.92 14.15
N LEU A 264 13.31 6.54 15.39
CA LEU A 264 13.07 7.55 16.42
C LEU A 264 14.35 8.34 16.70
N TYR A 265 14.20 9.63 16.94
CA TYR A 265 15.33 10.49 17.29
C TYR A 265 15.97 10.04 18.61
N GLN A 266 17.24 9.69 18.53
CA GLN A 266 18.05 9.23 19.67
C GLN A 266 19.32 10.08 19.76
N PRO A 267 19.31 11.21 20.49
CA PRO A 267 20.45 12.13 20.54
C PRO A 267 21.75 11.44 21.02
N ALA A 268 21.64 10.47 21.92
CA ALA A 268 22.81 9.70 22.40
C ALA A 268 23.55 8.96 21.28
N ALA A 269 22.85 8.54 20.21
CA ALA A 269 23.48 7.89 19.07
C ALA A 269 24.38 8.85 18.29
N TYR A 270 24.06 10.13 18.29
CA TYR A 270 24.87 11.16 17.62
C TYR A 270 26.04 11.61 18.48
N TYR A 271 25.90 11.62 19.82
CA TYR A 271 26.99 11.97 20.74
C TYR A 271 28.27 11.18 20.42
N ASP A 272 28.15 9.85 20.28
CA ASP A 272 29.28 8.98 19.96
C ASP A 272 29.92 9.29 18.60
N MET A 273 29.14 9.77 17.63
CA MET A 273 29.65 10.13 16.29
C MET A 273 30.52 11.41 16.33
N PHE A 274 30.23 12.34 17.23
CA PHE A 274 30.93 13.62 17.33
C PHE A 274 32.08 13.57 18.33
N GLU A 275 31.95 12.80 19.41
CA GLU A 275 32.91 12.76 20.50
C GLU A 275 34.02 11.70 20.33
N LYS A 276 33.70 10.58 19.67
CA LYS A 276 34.73 9.57 19.37
C LYS A 276 35.43 9.93 18.06
N LYS A 277 36.78 9.97 18.12
CA LYS A 277 37.66 10.17 16.94
C LYS A 277 37.58 8.99 15.97
N HIS A 278 36.39 8.72 15.40
CA HIS A 278 36.25 7.78 14.31
C HIS A 278 36.27 8.54 12.98
N HIS A 279 37.14 8.11 12.08
CA HIS A 279 37.12 8.56 10.69
C HIS A 279 35.72 8.29 10.12
N ILE A 280 34.91 9.32 10.00
CA ILE A 280 33.67 9.25 9.21
C ILE A 280 34.10 9.30 7.76
N PRO A 281 33.92 8.23 6.95
CA PRO A 281 34.13 8.35 5.53
C PRO A 281 33.11 9.36 5.00
N PHE A 282 33.59 10.50 4.51
CA PHE A 282 32.76 11.42 3.76
C PHE A 282 32.20 10.67 2.55
N ILE A 283 30.92 10.36 2.59
CA ILE A 283 30.19 9.93 1.39
C ILE A 283 29.99 11.20 0.56
N ARG A 284 30.73 11.27 -0.56
CA ARG A 284 30.49 12.27 -1.62
C ARG A 284 29.30 11.85 -2.46
#